data_777b411051311babeb6726d7944fd785
#
_entry.id   777b411051311babeb6726d7944fd785
#
_cell.length_a   1.000
_cell.length_b   1.000
_cell.length_c   1.000
_cell.angle_alpha   90.00
_cell.angle_beta   90.00
_cell.angle_gamma   90.00
#
_symmetry.space_group_name_H-M   'P 1'
#
loop_
_entity.id
_entity.type
_entity.pdbx_description
1 polymer ?
#
loop_
_entity_poly.entity_id
_entity_poly.type
_entity_poly.pdbx_seq_one_letter_code
_entity_poly.pdbx_strand_id
1 'polypeptide(L)'
;MVLVLCDASHGVAACTSFGTPTKLPISLPLNLPILDQFRPPSCKWCSGNRGIEYRTVPGSVVFAAASGIVTFVGSVAGTNYVVIKTNETLKTGNNLLVTHGRLRSVSVKSGDLIAADQTIGGAGESLYIGVRENGQYTDPQQCASLGSTGKPRAVLVAG
;
A
#
# COMPACT_ATOMS: atom_id res chain seq x y z
N MET A 1 37.04 -25.94 -1.94
CA MET A 1 37.08 -24.59 -1.40
C MET A 1 36.33 -23.69 -2.37
N VAL A 2 35.03 -23.53 -2.12
CA VAL A 2 34.12 -22.72 -2.98
C VAL A 2 34.04 -21.33 -2.37
N LEU A 3 34.55 -20.35 -3.11
CA LEU A 3 34.41 -18.93 -2.72
C LEU A 3 32.98 -18.50 -2.96
N VAL A 4 32.24 -18.26 -1.88
CA VAL A 4 30.95 -17.57 -1.97
C VAL A 4 31.25 -16.08 -1.98
N LEU A 5 31.16 -15.47 -3.18
CA LEU A 5 31.15 -14.02 -3.32
C LEU A 5 29.78 -13.53 -2.82
N CYS A 6 29.77 -12.91 -1.64
CA CYS A 6 28.63 -12.09 -1.19
C CYS A 6 28.60 -10.83 -2.07
N ASP A 7 27.75 -10.85 -3.06
CA ASP A 7 27.39 -9.66 -3.82
C ASP A 7 26.42 -8.84 -2.96
N ALA A 8 26.95 -7.77 -2.36
CA ALA A 8 26.14 -6.80 -1.61
C ALA A 8 25.53 -5.79 -2.60
N SER A 9 24.73 -6.28 -3.53
CA SER A 9 23.81 -5.44 -4.25
C SER A 9 22.64 -5.13 -3.30
N HIS A 10 22.42 -3.85 -3.05
CA HIS A 10 21.29 -3.33 -2.28
C HIS A 10 19.99 -3.71 -2.99
N GLY A 11 19.57 -4.96 -2.84
CA GLY A 11 18.35 -5.49 -3.40
C GLY A 11 17.16 -4.84 -2.72
N VAL A 12 16.49 -3.94 -3.43
CA VAL A 12 15.14 -3.50 -3.07
C VAL A 12 14.30 -4.77 -3.03
N ALA A 13 13.73 -5.07 -1.86
CA ALA A 13 12.90 -6.26 -1.68
C ALA A 13 11.70 -6.17 -2.63
N ALA A 14 11.77 -6.91 -3.72
CA ALA A 14 10.63 -7.12 -4.60
C ALA A 14 9.62 -8.02 -3.87
N CYS A 15 8.32 -7.79 -4.07
CA CYS A 15 7.31 -8.73 -3.60
C CYS A 15 7.58 -10.09 -4.23
N THR A 16 7.93 -11.06 -3.40
CA THR A 16 8.28 -12.40 -3.87
C THR A 16 7.29 -13.42 -3.32
N SER A 17 6.57 -14.07 -4.20
CA SER A 17 5.91 -15.32 -3.87
C SER A 17 6.85 -16.47 -4.26
N PHE A 18 7.39 -17.19 -3.28
CA PHE A 18 8.32 -18.31 -3.50
C PHE A 18 9.57 -17.97 -4.35
N GLY A 19 10.18 -16.78 -4.13
CA GLY A 19 11.44 -16.42 -4.80
C GLY A 19 11.31 -15.93 -6.24
N THR A 20 10.11 -15.89 -6.81
CA THR A 20 9.83 -15.24 -8.10
C THR A 20 9.17 -13.89 -7.89
N PRO A 21 9.60 -12.82 -8.62
CA PRO A 21 8.92 -11.52 -8.57
C PRO A 21 7.46 -11.70 -9.00
N THR A 22 6.54 -11.58 -8.07
CA THR A 22 5.11 -11.72 -8.35
C THR A 22 4.44 -10.37 -8.18
N LYS A 23 3.73 -9.93 -9.19
CA LYS A 23 2.86 -8.78 -9.12
C LYS A 23 1.61 -9.14 -8.32
N LEU A 24 1.30 -8.31 -7.34
CA LEU A 24 0.14 -8.50 -6.47
C LEU A 24 -1.04 -7.67 -6.99
N PRO A 25 -2.27 -8.07 -6.72
CA PRO A 25 -3.46 -7.32 -7.14
C PRO A 25 -3.65 -6.08 -6.25
N ILE A 26 -2.69 -5.16 -6.29
CA ILE A 26 -2.69 -3.89 -5.59
C ILE A 26 -2.83 -2.78 -6.61
N SER A 27 -3.86 -1.95 -6.46
CA SER A 27 -4.12 -0.77 -7.28
C SER A 27 -3.53 0.47 -6.61
N LEU A 28 -2.58 1.12 -7.26
CA LEU A 28 -2.02 2.40 -6.79
C LEU A 28 -2.67 3.59 -7.51
N PRO A 29 -2.77 4.76 -6.87
CA PRO A 29 -3.31 5.97 -7.48
C PRO A 29 -2.31 6.58 -8.48
N LEU A 30 -2.24 6.02 -9.69
CA LEU A 30 -1.25 6.38 -10.71
C LEU A 30 -1.34 7.83 -11.21
N ASN A 31 -2.48 8.49 -11.00
CA ASN A 31 -2.73 9.87 -11.47
C ASN A 31 -2.42 10.94 -10.43
N LEU A 32 -1.97 10.55 -9.24
CA LEU A 32 -1.64 11.50 -8.18
C LEU A 32 -0.13 11.76 -8.13
N PRO A 33 0.30 13.02 -7.95
CA PRO A 33 1.71 13.34 -7.76
C PRO A 33 2.27 12.66 -6.51
N ILE A 34 3.43 12.05 -6.60
CA ILE A 34 4.15 11.48 -5.47
C ILE A 34 4.85 12.61 -4.72
N LEU A 35 4.60 12.71 -3.42
CA LEU A 35 5.26 13.64 -2.51
C LEU A 35 6.51 13.03 -1.88
N ASP A 36 6.43 11.76 -1.49
CA ASP A 36 7.56 11.03 -0.90
C ASP A 36 7.51 9.57 -1.34
N GLN A 37 8.62 9.10 -1.88
CA GLN A 37 8.76 7.72 -2.37
C GLN A 37 9.13 6.77 -1.24
N PHE A 38 8.98 5.48 -1.50
CA PHE A 38 9.45 4.45 -0.61
C PHE A 38 10.97 4.55 -0.42
N ARG A 39 11.42 4.65 0.83
CA ARG A 39 12.82 4.69 1.26
C ARG A 39 12.96 3.84 2.51
N PRO A 40 13.34 2.56 2.37
CA PRO A 40 13.42 1.67 3.51
C PRO A 40 14.42 2.23 4.54
N PRO A 41 14.03 2.33 5.82
CA PRO A 41 14.95 2.77 6.85
C PRO A 41 16.07 1.73 7.04
N SER A 42 17.29 2.20 7.30
CA SER A 42 18.45 1.34 7.53
C SER A 42 18.39 0.54 8.86
N CYS A 43 17.51 0.94 9.77
CA CYS A 43 17.22 0.22 11.00
C CYS A 43 15.76 0.42 11.42
N LYS A 44 15.29 -0.37 12.42
CA LYS A 44 13.90 -0.31 12.91
C LYS A 44 13.46 1.09 13.33
N TRP A 45 14.36 1.88 13.91
CA TRP A 45 14.09 3.22 14.45
C TRP A 45 14.69 4.34 13.61
N CYS A 46 15.37 4.00 12.50
CA CYS A 46 15.95 4.98 11.60
C CYS A 46 14.87 5.71 10.80
N SER A 47 15.21 6.91 10.34
CA SER A 47 14.38 7.68 9.43
C SER A 47 14.27 6.97 8.08
N GLY A 48 13.12 7.09 7.45
CA GLY A 48 12.79 6.50 6.16
C GLY A 48 11.32 6.66 5.87
N ASN A 49 10.89 6.24 4.68
CA ASN A 49 9.48 6.16 4.32
C ASN A 49 9.12 4.71 4.00
N ARG A 50 8.22 4.11 4.77
CA ARG A 50 7.82 2.70 4.64
C ARG A 50 6.66 2.47 3.68
N GLY A 51 6.33 3.48 2.89
CA GLY A 51 5.31 3.47 1.85
C GLY A 51 5.53 4.60 0.87
N ILE A 52 4.50 4.98 0.15
CA ILE A 52 4.49 6.10 -0.78
C ILE A 52 3.47 7.12 -0.30
N GLU A 53 3.82 8.39 -0.34
CA GLU A 53 2.91 9.49 -0.08
C GLU A 53 2.52 10.18 -1.38
N TYR A 54 1.23 10.34 -1.57
CA TYR A 54 0.65 11.02 -2.74
C TYR A 54 0.02 12.34 -2.32
N ARG A 55 0.17 13.37 -3.15
CA ARG A 55 -0.55 14.64 -2.96
C ARG A 55 -2.03 14.43 -3.28
N THR A 56 -2.89 14.87 -2.38
CA THR A 56 -4.34 14.78 -2.53
C THR A 56 -5.01 16.12 -2.25
N VAL A 57 -6.24 16.24 -2.70
CA VAL A 57 -7.14 17.32 -2.27
C VAL A 57 -7.87 16.83 -1.02
N PRO A 58 -7.85 17.58 0.10
CA PRO A 58 -8.55 17.19 1.31
C PRO A 58 -10.02 16.87 1.06
N GLY A 59 -10.47 15.70 1.52
CA GLY A 59 -11.84 15.20 1.32
C GLY A 59 -12.06 14.43 0.03
N SER A 60 -11.07 14.35 -0.88
CA SER A 60 -11.19 13.49 -2.06
C SER A 60 -11.37 12.02 -1.66
N VAL A 61 -12.14 11.28 -2.45
CA VAL A 61 -12.47 9.88 -2.16
C VAL A 61 -11.22 9.02 -2.19
N VAL A 62 -11.06 8.19 -1.17
CA VAL A 62 -10.01 7.17 -1.11
C VAL A 62 -10.62 5.81 -1.34
N PHE A 63 -10.03 5.09 -2.29
CA PHE A 63 -10.41 3.73 -2.64
C PHE A 63 -9.45 2.71 -2.03
N ALA A 64 -9.98 1.52 -1.74
CA ALA A 64 -9.18 0.39 -1.28
C ALA A 64 -8.23 -0.06 -2.39
N ALA A 65 -6.94 -0.10 -2.09
CA ALA A 65 -5.92 -0.54 -3.04
C ALA A 65 -5.92 -2.05 -3.26
N ALA A 66 -6.62 -2.82 -2.45
CA ALA A 66 -6.74 -4.28 -2.59
C ALA A 66 -8.04 -4.79 -1.98
N SER A 67 -8.49 -5.95 -2.46
CA SER A 67 -9.58 -6.71 -1.84
C SER A 67 -9.08 -7.47 -0.61
N GLY A 68 -9.90 -7.54 0.43
CA GLY A 68 -9.55 -8.25 1.65
C GLY A 68 -10.45 -7.95 2.83
N ILE A 69 -9.92 -8.13 4.02
CA ILE A 69 -10.58 -7.85 5.29
C ILE A 69 -9.89 -6.67 5.95
N VAL A 70 -10.65 -5.70 6.42
CA VAL A 70 -10.14 -4.61 7.26
C VAL A 70 -9.71 -5.17 8.61
N THR A 71 -8.43 -5.13 8.91
CA THR A 71 -7.88 -5.64 10.18
C THR A 71 -7.62 -4.56 11.20
N PHE A 72 -7.54 -3.31 10.76
CA PHE A 72 -7.34 -2.16 11.65
C PHE A 72 -7.98 -0.91 11.07
N VAL A 73 -8.68 -0.18 11.92
CA VAL A 73 -9.14 1.20 11.71
C VAL A 73 -8.85 1.97 12.98
N GLY A 74 -8.12 3.06 12.87
CA GLY A 74 -7.82 3.85 14.06
C GLY A 74 -6.94 5.06 13.76
N SER A 75 -6.80 5.91 14.78
CA SER A 75 -5.92 7.06 14.75
C SER A 75 -4.62 6.75 15.49
N VAL A 76 -3.50 7.02 14.85
CA VAL A 76 -2.16 6.93 15.45
C VAL A 76 -1.53 8.29 15.35
N ALA A 77 -1.17 8.88 16.50
CA ALA A 77 -0.62 10.23 16.58
C ALA A 77 -1.44 11.29 15.80
N GLY A 78 -2.78 11.23 15.92
CA GLY A 78 -3.69 12.17 15.24
C GLY A 78 -3.92 11.90 13.75
N THR A 79 -3.38 10.83 13.22
CA THR A 79 -3.51 10.45 11.81
C THR A 79 -4.34 9.18 11.68
N ASN A 80 -5.37 9.17 10.83
CA ASN A 80 -6.23 8.02 10.63
C ASN A 80 -5.61 7.03 9.62
N TYR A 81 -5.75 5.75 9.95
CA TYR A 81 -5.27 4.62 9.16
C TYR A 81 -6.35 3.55 9.00
N VAL A 82 -6.32 2.92 7.84
CA VAL A 82 -7.06 1.68 7.52
C VAL A 82 -6.04 0.65 7.03
N VAL A 83 -6.05 -0.54 7.61
CA VAL A 83 -5.20 -1.66 7.17
C VAL A 83 -6.07 -2.77 6.65
N ILE A 84 -5.79 -3.23 5.45
CA ILE A 84 -6.47 -4.33 4.77
C ILE A 84 -5.53 -5.52 4.69
N LYS A 85 -5.94 -6.65 5.24
CA LYS A 85 -5.31 -7.94 4.99
C LYS A 85 -5.89 -8.51 3.70
N THR A 86 -5.05 -8.67 2.70
CA THR A 86 -5.51 -8.97 1.34
C THR A 86 -6.00 -10.41 1.18
N ASN A 87 -6.84 -10.66 0.19
CA ASN A 87 -7.28 -12.00 -0.18
C ASN A 87 -6.13 -12.89 -0.69
N GLU A 88 -5.04 -12.30 -1.18
CA GLU A 88 -3.86 -13.05 -1.58
C GLU A 88 -3.22 -13.79 -0.40
N THR A 89 -3.33 -13.26 0.81
CA THR A 89 -2.92 -13.95 2.03
C THR A 89 -3.60 -15.31 2.16
N LEU A 90 -4.89 -15.39 1.80
CA LEU A 90 -5.67 -16.64 1.91
C LEU A 90 -5.28 -17.67 0.84
N LYS A 91 -4.78 -17.22 -0.31
CA LYS A 91 -4.41 -18.10 -1.44
C LYS A 91 -2.97 -18.60 -1.35
N THR A 92 -2.05 -17.73 -0.92
CA THR A 92 -0.61 -18.01 -0.97
C THR A 92 0.00 -18.35 0.38
N GLY A 93 -0.72 -18.09 1.47
CA GLY A 93 -0.20 -18.15 2.84
C GLY A 93 0.70 -16.96 3.23
N ASN A 94 1.05 -16.09 2.31
CA ASN A 94 1.83 -14.88 2.59
C ASN A 94 0.96 -13.83 3.28
N ASN A 95 1.41 -13.31 4.41
CA ASN A 95 0.68 -12.26 5.13
C ASN A 95 0.93 -10.91 4.46
N LEU A 96 0.03 -10.53 3.55
CA LEU A 96 0.09 -9.28 2.81
C LEU A 96 -0.91 -8.27 3.39
N LEU A 97 -0.37 -7.18 3.91
CA LEU A 97 -1.13 -6.06 4.46
C LEU A 97 -0.94 -4.82 3.60
N VAL A 98 -2.03 -4.13 3.30
CA VAL A 98 -2.01 -2.82 2.64
C VAL A 98 -2.54 -1.78 3.63
N THR A 99 -1.75 -0.75 3.87
CA THR A 99 -2.06 0.35 4.77
C THR A 99 -2.42 1.60 3.98
N HIS A 100 -3.60 2.16 4.27
CA HIS A 100 -4.01 3.48 3.81
C HIS A 100 -3.91 4.42 5.00
N GLY A 101 -3.13 5.48 4.89
CA GLY A 101 -2.90 6.43 5.97
C GLY A 101 -3.16 7.88 5.55
N ARG A 102 -3.12 8.79 6.52
CA ARG A 102 -3.39 10.21 6.36
C ARG A 102 -4.82 10.49 5.88
N LEU A 103 -5.76 9.64 6.32
CA LEU A 103 -7.17 9.82 6.02
C LEU A 103 -7.78 10.91 6.90
N ARG A 104 -8.55 11.80 6.29
CA ARG A 104 -9.35 12.80 7.00
C ARG A 104 -10.60 12.17 7.62
N SER A 105 -11.20 11.23 6.90
CA SER A 105 -12.38 10.48 7.35
C SER A 105 -12.27 9.02 6.95
N VAL A 106 -12.93 8.15 7.70
CA VAL A 106 -12.98 6.71 7.44
C VAL A 106 -14.43 6.28 7.39
N SER A 107 -14.82 5.49 6.39
CA SER A 107 -16.18 4.99 6.17
C SER A 107 -16.34 3.49 6.38
N VAL A 108 -15.28 2.82 6.82
CA VAL A 108 -15.23 1.38 7.07
C VAL A 108 -14.83 1.08 8.52
N LYS A 109 -15.03 -0.15 8.96
CA LYS A 109 -14.67 -0.61 10.31
C LYS A 109 -13.88 -1.92 10.25
N SER A 110 -13.18 -2.24 11.32
CA SER A 110 -12.47 -3.50 11.47
C SER A 110 -13.45 -4.67 11.34
N GLY A 111 -13.07 -5.68 10.55
CA GLY A 111 -13.89 -6.85 10.21
C GLY A 111 -14.65 -6.72 8.88
N ASP A 112 -14.75 -5.53 8.29
CA ASP A 112 -15.43 -5.36 7.01
C ASP A 112 -14.69 -6.09 5.88
N LEU A 113 -15.47 -6.76 5.04
CA LEU A 113 -14.98 -7.30 3.76
C LEU A 113 -14.99 -6.18 2.73
N ILE A 114 -13.85 -5.96 2.10
CA ILE A 114 -13.63 -4.86 1.15
C ILE A 114 -13.24 -5.41 -0.21
N ALA A 115 -13.87 -4.90 -1.25
CA ALA A 115 -13.42 -5.10 -2.63
C ALA A 115 -12.37 -4.04 -3.00
N ALA A 116 -11.45 -4.38 -3.91
CA ALA A 116 -10.60 -3.39 -4.53
C ALA A 116 -11.45 -2.29 -5.19
N ASP A 117 -10.98 -1.05 -5.16
CA ASP A 117 -11.69 0.14 -5.64
C ASP A 117 -12.98 0.49 -4.87
N GLN A 118 -13.27 -0.18 -3.77
CA GLN A 118 -14.34 0.23 -2.86
C GLN A 118 -13.91 1.48 -2.06
N THR A 119 -14.82 2.42 -1.87
CA THR A 119 -14.56 3.62 -1.04
C THR A 119 -14.32 3.23 0.41
N ILE A 120 -13.26 3.75 1.00
CA ILE A 120 -12.89 3.51 2.41
C ILE A 120 -12.82 4.78 3.25
N GLY A 121 -12.91 5.95 2.63
CA GLY A 121 -12.91 7.23 3.34
C GLY A 121 -12.56 8.41 2.45
N GLY A 122 -12.14 9.49 3.07
CA GLY A 122 -11.67 10.72 2.45
C GLY A 122 -10.21 11.02 2.78
N ALA A 123 -9.47 11.50 1.81
CA ALA A 123 -8.05 11.87 1.95
C ALA A 123 -7.87 13.12 2.82
N GLY A 124 -6.70 13.23 3.46
CA GLY A 124 -6.17 14.48 3.98
C GLY A 124 -5.50 15.31 2.88
N GLU A 125 -4.48 16.08 3.22
CA GLU A 125 -3.63 16.82 2.25
C GLU A 125 -2.72 15.86 1.46
N SER A 126 -2.46 14.70 2.03
CA SER A 126 -1.76 13.60 1.38
C SER A 126 -2.43 12.25 1.71
N LEU A 127 -2.15 11.26 0.88
CA LEU A 127 -2.54 9.86 1.07
C LEU A 127 -1.26 9.03 1.19
N TYR A 128 -1.16 8.25 2.24
CA TYR A 128 -0.08 7.27 2.42
C TYR A 128 -0.57 5.88 2.01
N ILE A 129 0.21 5.18 1.19
CA ILE A 129 0.02 3.76 0.86
C ILE A 129 1.28 3.00 1.25
N GLY A 130 1.13 2.05 2.16
CA GLY A 130 2.20 1.15 2.58
C GLY A 130 1.84 -0.30 2.32
N VAL A 131 2.81 -1.11 1.94
CA VAL A 131 2.67 -2.56 1.75
C VAL A 131 3.62 -3.28 2.67
N ARG A 132 3.12 -4.30 3.35
CA ARG A 132 3.91 -5.14 4.24
C ARG A 132 3.61 -6.61 3.96
N GLU A 133 4.63 -7.34 3.55
CA GLU A 133 4.58 -8.78 3.28
C GLU A 133 5.37 -9.53 4.35
N ASN A 134 4.72 -10.48 5.02
CA ASN A 134 5.34 -11.29 6.10
C ASN A 134 6.08 -10.46 7.15
N GLY A 135 5.53 -9.28 7.50
CA GLY A 135 6.13 -8.37 8.48
C GLY A 135 7.20 -7.42 7.92
N GLN A 136 7.62 -7.55 6.67
CA GLN A 136 8.58 -6.70 6.00
C GLN A 136 7.89 -5.63 5.16
N TYR A 137 8.34 -4.38 5.23
CA TYR A 137 7.89 -3.33 4.35
C TYR A 137 8.51 -3.50 2.97
N THR A 138 7.68 -3.39 1.93
CA THR A 138 8.08 -3.51 0.53
C THR A 138 7.63 -2.29 -0.25
N ASP A 139 8.32 -2.00 -1.33
CA ASP A 139 7.98 -0.88 -2.21
C ASP A 139 6.63 -1.14 -2.89
N PRO A 140 5.59 -0.32 -2.60
CA PRO A 140 4.28 -0.51 -3.21
C PRO A 140 4.32 -0.51 -4.75
N GLN A 141 5.20 0.26 -5.38
CA GLN A 141 5.30 0.33 -6.85
C GLN A 141 5.85 -0.97 -7.45
N GLN A 142 6.72 -1.66 -6.73
CA GLN A 142 7.24 -2.95 -7.18
C GLN A 142 6.24 -4.09 -6.98
N CYS A 143 5.37 -3.96 -5.95
CA CYS A 143 4.34 -4.93 -5.65
C CYS A 143 3.12 -4.78 -6.55
N ALA A 144 2.76 -3.56 -6.94
CA ALA A 144 1.58 -3.30 -7.73
C ALA A 144 1.64 -3.99 -9.10
N SER A 145 0.51 -4.55 -9.53
CA SER A 145 0.34 -4.97 -10.90
C SER A 145 0.47 -3.75 -11.81
N LEU A 146 1.41 -3.75 -12.74
CA LEU A 146 1.39 -2.79 -13.82
C LEU A 146 0.17 -3.08 -14.68
N GLY A 147 -0.93 -2.36 -14.41
CA GLY A 147 -2.11 -2.38 -15.24
C GLY A 147 -2.86 -3.71 -15.25
N SER A 148 -3.71 -3.95 -14.32
CA SER A 148 -5.08 -4.07 -14.73
C SER A 148 -5.41 -2.73 -15.39
N THR A 149 -5.68 -2.72 -16.68
CA THR A 149 -6.20 -1.59 -17.43
C THR A 149 -7.59 -1.26 -16.88
N GLY A 150 -7.62 -0.75 -15.66
CA GLY A 150 -8.76 -0.03 -15.16
C GLY A 150 -8.89 1.17 -16.08
N LYS A 151 -9.96 1.20 -16.87
CA LYS A 151 -10.38 2.40 -17.58
C LYS A 151 -10.09 3.60 -16.70
N PRO A 152 -9.47 4.67 -17.20
CA PRO A 152 -9.34 5.89 -16.43
C PRO A 152 -10.76 6.30 -16.03
N ARG A 153 -11.10 6.10 -14.76
CA ARG A 153 -12.35 6.65 -14.23
C ARG A 153 -12.11 8.15 -14.17
N ALA A 154 -12.75 8.84 -15.09
CA ALA A 154 -12.87 10.28 -15.00
C ALA A 154 -13.46 10.58 -13.62
N VAL A 155 -12.66 11.23 -12.78
CA VAL A 155 -13.16 11.87 -11.57
C VAL A 155 -13.98 13.04 -12.10
N LEU A 156 -15.31 12.92 -12.09
CA LEU A 156 -16.18 14.06 -12.26
C LEU A 156 -15.96 14.95 -11.06
N VAL A 157 -15.15 15.99 -11.25
CA VAL A 157 -15.12 17.13 -10.33
C VAL A 157 -16.46 17.81 -10.56
N ALA A 158 -17.39 17.63 -9.62
CA ALA A 158 -18.60 18.45 -9.56
C ALA A 158 -18.14 19.89 -9.34
N GLY A 159 -18.43 20.73 -10.33
CA GLY A 159 -18.21 22.17 -10.25
C GLY A 159 -19.11 22.84 -9.20
#